data_39f553ac40b6bdf7762fa3a2b6c94dfd
#
_entry.id   39f553ac40b6bdf7762fa3a2b6c94dfd
#
_cell.length_a   1.000
_cell.length_b   1.000
_cell.length_c   1.000
_cell.angle_alpha   90.00
_cell.angle_beta   90.00
_cell.angle_gamma   90.00
#
_symmetry.space_group_name_H-M   'P 1'
#
loop_
_entity.id
_entity.type
_entity.pdbx_description
1 polymer ?
#
loop_
_entity_poly.entity_id
_entity_poly.type
_entity_poly.pdbx_seq_one_letter_code
_entity_poly.pdbx_strand_id
1 'polypeptide(L)'
;MPNDVLDRLRRELGASVSTDPAALRAVREDRSGLISPATAIAVVHAGAVDDVQATLRLASETGTPVVPRGAGTGLAGGGVASEGAIVLDVSRMNRILEIDEVNELAVVEPGVLNGDLNDAVRPRGLWFAPDPASRAISSIGGNIATNAGGLLCAKYGVTREAVLGLAVVLADGRLLRTGHRTVKGVTGYDLTALFTGSEGTLGVIVEATVRLRPITPGEPVTLAAAFTDVEAAAAACAGVAAARVRPAILELIDPAGVARVAEYLGPEALAGTPPESLAAGETFVLAQADGEGATADAERIAAVFTAAGGRVTRSTDAATGERLLAIRRSMHAALASRGQVLIEDVAVPRSRLPEMFRVIEQIGARHGLEIPTLAHAGDGNLHPNFVFEGDEVPARVWTAADELFRAAMSLGGTLTGEHGVGLLKRRWMRDELGDAQWDLQRQLKRVFDPAGILNPAVMFEPVPPTAAATSPVAPGATGAAPEHGAAG
;
A
#
# COMPACT_ATOMS: atom_id res chain seq x y z
N MET A 1 -16.71 -25.34 19.17
CA MET A 1 -17.43 -25.81 17.97
C MET A 1 -17.79 -24.60 17.11
N PRO A 2 -17.63 -24.59 15.76
CA PRO A 2 -17.94 -23.44 14.91
C PRO A 2 -19.35 -22.89 15.06
N ASN A 3 -20.35 -23.75 15.28
CA ASN A 3 -21.73 -23.34 15.51
C ASN A 3 -21.93 -22.51 16.79
N ASP A 4 -21.18 -22.79 17.87
CA ASP A 4 -21.26 -22.05 19.12
C ASP A 4 -20.69 -20.62 18.95
N VAL A 5 -19.59 -20.47 18.22
CA VAL A 5 -18.99 -19.15 17.89
C VAL A 5 -19.98 -18.31 17.08
N LEU A 6 -20.58 -18.86 16.04
CA LEU A 6 -21.54 -18.17 15.18
C LEU A 6 -22.79 -17.73 15.96
N ASP A 7 -23.31 -18.60 16.83
CA ASP A 7 -24.48 -18.29 17.65
C ASP A 7 -24.18 -17.18 18.70
N ARG A 8 -22.97 -17.16 19.23
CA ARG A 8 -22.52 -16.07 20.11
C ARG A 8 -22.37 -14.75 19.33
N LEU A 9 -21.73 -14.76 18.16
CA LEU A 9 -21.62 -13.60 17.29
C LEU A 9 -23.01 -13.00 16.99
N ARG A 10 -23.96 -13.84 16.58
CA ARG A 10 -25.32 -13.38 16.27
C ARG A 10 -26.06 -12.79 17.47
N ARG A 11 -25.84 -13.32 18.67
CA ARG A 11 -26.44 -12.78 19.90
C ARG A 11 -25.87 -11.42 20.27
N GLU A 12 -24.56 -11.22 20.09
CA GLU A 12 -23.87 -9.99 20.49
C GLU A 12 -23.98 -8.89 19.42
N LEU A 13 -23.88 -9.25 18.14
CA LEU A 13 -23.74 -8.31 17.04
C LEU A 13 -24.95 -8.27 16.07
N GLY A 14 -25.90 -9.18 16.25
CA GLY A 14 -27.17 -9.17 15.52
C GLY A 14 -27.01 -9.11 13.99
N ALA A 15 -27.55 -8.08 13.37
CA ALA A 15 -27.55 -7.87 11.93
C ALA A 15 -26.19 -7.54 11.32
N SER A 16 -25.16 -7.27 12.11
CA SER A 16 -23.79 -7.07 11.65
C SER A 16 -23.14 -8.39 11.20
N VAL A 17 -23.69 -9.55 11.57
CA VAL A 17 -23.14 -10.88 11.24
C VAL A 17 -23.79 -11.42 9.98
N SER A 18 -23.02 -11.61 8.93
CA SER A 18 -23.47 -12.22 7.68
C SER A 18 -22.87 -13.61 7.49
N THR A 19 -23.72 -14.57 7.15
CA THR A 19 -23.36 -15.91 6.65
C THR A 19 -23.89 -16.13 5.23
N ASP A 20 -24.26 -15.03 4.56
CA ASP A 20 -24.71 -15.10 3.16
C ASP A 20 -23.60 -15.68 2.28
N PRO A 21 -23.91 -16.70 1.46
CA PRO A 21 -22.93 -17.30 0.56
C PRO A 21 -22.25 -16.31 -0.39
N ALA A 22 -22.93 -15.24 -0.80
CA ALA A 22 -22.33 -14.20 -1.64
C ALA A 22 -21.30 -13.38 -0.86
N ALA A 23 -21.63 -12.98 0.39
CA ALA A 23 -20.69 -12.28 1.27
C ALA A 23 -19.46 -13.14 1.59
N LEU A 24 -19.65 -14.42 1.90
CA LEU A 24 -18.55 -15.35 2.18
C LEU A 24 -17.66 -15.58 0.94
N ARG A 25 -18.24 -15.61 -0.26
CA ARG A 25 -17.45 -15.70 -1.51
C ARG A 25 -16.64 -14.45 -1.77
N ALA A 26 -17.23 -13.26 -1.58
CA ALA A 26 -16.60 -11.97 -1.85
C ALA A 26 -15.33 -11.72 -1.00
N VAL A 27 -15.22 -12.34 0.17
CA VAL A 27 -14.05 -12.20 1.06
C VAL A 27 -12.95 -13.24 0.81
N ARG A 28 -13.14 -14.13 -0.16
CA ARG A 28 -12.13 -15.12 -0.55
C ARG A 28 -11.02 -14.54 -1.44
N GLU A 29 -11.22 -13.33 -1.94
CA GLU A 29 -10.29 -12.68 -2.84
C GLU A 29 -10.07 -11.21 -2.43
N ASP A 30 -8.94 -10.68 -2.80
CA ASP A 30 -8.63 -9.25 -2.87
C ASP A 30 -8.10 -8.96 -4.30
N ARG A 31 -7.36 -7.88 -4.49
CA ARG A 31 -6.82 -7.56 -5.82
C ARG A 31 -5.45 -8.20 -6.12
N SER A 32 -4.98 -9.08 -5.27
CA SER A 32 -3.74 -9.83 -5.50
C SER A 32 -3.84 -10.92 -6.57
N GLY A 33 -5.05 -11.23 -7.02
CA GLY A 33 -5.33 -12.39 -7.88
C GLY A 33 -5.37 -13.71 -7.11
N LEU A 34 -5.10 -13.72 -5.80
CA LEU A 34 -5.21 -14.91 -4.96
C LEU A 34 -6.67 -15.16 -4.59
N ILE A 35 -7.21 -16.30 -4.98
CA ILE A 35 -8.51 -16.79 -4.54
C ILE A 35 -8.29 -17.84 -3.46
N SER A 36 -8.62 -17.51 -2.21
CA SER A 36 -8.51 -18.46 -1.11
C SER A 36 -9.45 -19.65 -1.29
N PRO A 37 -8.99 -20.90 -1.19
CA PRO A 37 -9.85 -22.07 -1.13
C PRO A 37 -10.64 -22.15 0.19
N ALA A 38 -10.20 -21.41 1.19
CA ALA A 38 -10.75 -21.44 2.55
C ALA A 38 -12.11 -20.77 2.65
N THR A 39 -12.87 -21.18 3.66
CA THR A 39 -14.21 -20.64 3.95
C THR A 39 -14.22 -19.99 5.32
N ALA A 40 -14.57 -18.70 5.38
CA ALA A 40 -14.86 -18.02 6.64
C ALA A 40 -16.16 -18.57 7.26
N ILE A 41 -16.25 -18.56 8.60
CA ILE A 41 -17.49 -18.93 9.31
C ILE A 41 -18.53 -17.80 9.24
N ALA A 42 -18.10 -16.54 9.17
CA ALA A 42 -18.94 -15.36 9.04
C ALA A 42 -18.16 -14.17 8.54
N VAL A 43 -18.87 -13.19 7.98
CA VAL A 43 -18.39 -11.81 7.81
C VAL A 43 -19.09 -10.96 8.86
N VAL A 44 -18.31 -10.25 9.68
CA VAL A 44 -18.82 -9.25 10.62
C VAL A 44 -18.61 -7.88 10.02
N HIS A 45 -19.67 -7.19 9.66
CA HIS A 45 -19.67 -5.82 9.15
C HIS A 45 -19.75 -4.85 10.34
N ALA A 46 -18.60 -4.51 10.92
CA ALA A 46 -18.53 -3.63 12.07
C ALA A 46 -18.94 -2.20 11.71
N GLY A 47 -19.85 -1.61 12.48
CA GLY A 47 -20.29 -0.21 12.35
C GLY A 47 -19.75 0.69 13.45
N ALA A 48 -19.16 0.10 14.49
CA ALA A 48 -18.64 0.83 15.66
C ALA A 48 -17.44 0.10 16.28
N VAL A 49 -16.70 0.81 17.13
CA VAL A 49 -15.57 0.25 17.90
C VAL A 49 -16.03 -0.92 18.77
N ASP A 50 -17.21 -0.84 19.36
CA ASP A 50 -17.75 -1.87 20.23
C ASP A 50 -17.97 -3.21 19.48
N ASP A 51 -18.37 -3.16 18.20
CA ASP A 51 -18.50 -4.36 17.36
C ASP A 51 -17.15 -5.06 17.16
N VAL A 52 -16.11 -4.27 16.92
CA VAL A 52 -14.73 -4.77 16.76
C VAL A 52 -14.24 -5.38 18.07
N GLN A 53 -14.47 -4.70 19.20
CA GLN A 53 -14.08 -5.18 20.53
C GLN A 53 -14.80 -6.49 20.90
N ALA A 54 -16.11 -6.55 20.66
CA ALA A 54 -16.91 -7.76 20.92
C ALA A 54 -16.43 -8.94 20.07
N THR A 55 -16.21 -8.71 18.79
CA THR A 55 -15.68 -9.74 17.85
C THR A 55 -14.34 -10.28 18.33
N LEU A 56 -13.39 -9.40 18.69
CA LEU A 56 -12.05 -9.82 19.09
C LEU A 56 -12.03 -10.51 20.47
N ARG A 57 -12.84 -10.06 21.44
CA ARG A 57 -12.99 -10.77 22.72
C ARG A 57 -13.48 -12.20 22.50
N LEU A 58 -14.55 -12.33 21.71
CA LEU A 58 -15.10 -13.66 21.40
C LEU A 58 -14.08 -14.54 20.69
N ALA A 59 -13.41 -13.99 19.69
CA ALA A 59 -12.38 -14.71 18.93
C ALA A 59 -11.20 -15.16 19.83
N SER A 60 -10.76 -14.29 20.74
CA SER A 60 -9.70 -14.60 21.71
C SER A 60 -10.11 -15.72 22.67
N GLU A 61 -11.35 -15.68 23.20
CA GLU A 61 -11.88 -16.72 24.08
C GLU A 61 -12.01 -18.09 23.42
N THR A 62 -12.29 -18.11 22.12
CA THR A 62 -12.56 -19.34 21.39
C THR A 62 -11.38 -19.83 20.54
N GLY A 63 -10.30 -19.04 20.43
CA GLY A 63 -9.18 -19.31 19.54
C GLY A 63 -9.56 -19.20 18.05
N THR A 64 -10.62 -18.46 17.72
CA THR A 64 -11.11 -18.33 16.35
C THR A 64 -10.28 -17.31 15.58
N PRO A 65 -9.74 -17.65 14.39
CA PRO A 65 -9.02 -16.70 13.57
C PRO A 65 -9.88 -15.48 13.16
N VAL A 66 -9.25 -14.32 13.08
CA VAL A 66 -9.89 -13.08 12.59
C VAL A 66 -9.04 -12.49 11.47
N VAL A 67 -9.67 -12.22 10.33
CA VAL A 67 -9.06 -11.51 9.21
C VAL A 67 -9.66 -10.10 9.15
N PRO A 68 -8.93 -9.06 9.55
CA PRO A 68 -9.37 -7.69 9.38
C PRO A 68 -9.41 -7.33 7.89
N ARG A 69 -10.49 -6.67 7.47
CA ARG A 69 -10.67 -6.27 6.07
C ARG A 69 -11.23 -4.85 5.97
N GLY A 70 -10.58 -4.03 5.17
CA GLY A 70 -11.13 -2.76 4.70
C GLY A 70 -11.81 -2.91 3.35
N ALA A 71 -11.44 -2.10 2.37
CA ALA A 71 -12.03 -2.12 1.03
C ALA A 71 -11.63 -3.34 0.16
N GLY A 72 -10.74 -4.21 0.61
CA GLY A 72 -10.31 -5.40 -0.14
C GLY A 72 -9.49 -5.10 -1.40
N THR A 73 -8.78 -3.99 -1.43
CA THR A 73 -7.97 -3.54 -2.58
C THR A 73 -6.50 -3.95 -2.48
N GLY A 74 -6.12 -4.76 -1.50
CA GLY A 74 -4.75 -5.22 -1.29
C GLY A 74 -4.23 -6.09 -2.44
N LEU A 75 -2.91 -6.06 -2.66
CA LEU A 75 -2.22 -6.75 -3.77
C LEU A 75 -1.30 -7.89 -3.29
N ALA A 76 -1.35 -8.23 -2.00
CA ALA A 76 -0.50 -9.27 -1.41
C ALA A 76 -1.27 -10.42 -0.73
N GLY A 77 -2.60 -10.44 -0.81
CA GLY A 77 -3.44 -11.48 -0.18
C GLY A 77 -3.63 -11.29 1.33
N GLY A 78 -3.37 -10.09 1.87
CA GLY A 78 -3.48 -9.83 3.30
C GLY A 78 -4.90 -9.75 3.85
N GLY A 79 -5.90 -9.53 2.99
CA GLY A 79 -7.32 -9.39 3.35
C GLY A 79 -8.21 -10.55 2.92
N VAL A 80 -7.65 -11.70 2.51
CA VAL A 80 -8.42 -12.86 2.06
C VAL A 80 -8.77 -13.80 3.22
N ALA A 81 -9.96 -14.40 3.17
CA ALA A 81 -10.43 -15.30 4.20
C ALA A 81 -9.49 -16.48 4.41
N SER A 82 -9.25 -16.83 5.68
CA SER A 82 -8.61 -18.09 6.09
C SER A 82 -9.66 -19.07 6.61
N GLU A 83 -9.28 -20.36 6.69
CA GLU A 83 -10.21 -21.43 7.07
C GLU A 83 -10.74 -21.22 8.49
N GLY A 84 -12.05 -21.29 8.64
CA GLY A 84 -12.73 -21.13 9.92
C GLY A 84 -12.65 -19.74 10.54
N ALA A 85 -12.18 -18.72 9.79
CA ALA A 85 -12.01 -17.39 10.31
C ALA A 85 -13.32 -16.58 10.35
N ILE A 86 -13.35 -15.58 11.22
CA ILE A 86 -14.25 -14.45 11.13
C ILE A 86 -13.57 -13.41 10.25
N VAL A 87 -14.20 -12.98 9.15
CA VAL A 87 -13.73 -11.80 8.42
C VAL A 87 -14.37 -10.57 9.05
N LEU A 88 -13.54 -9.71 9.63
CA LEU A 88 -13.96 -8.49 10.30
C LEU A 88 -13.85 -7.31 9.34
N ASP A 89 -14.94 -6.98 8.69
CA ASP A 89 -15.06 -5.90 7.73
C ASP A 89 -15.37 -4.58 8.44
N VAL A 90 -14.44 -3.63 8.34
CA VAL A 90 -14.54 -2.29 8.93
C VAL A 90 -14.96 -1.21 7.92
N SER A 91 -15.37 -1.58 6.73
CA SER A 91 -15.74 -0.63 5.66
C SER A 91 -16.92 0.28 6.02
N ARG A 92 -17.81 -0.17 6.92
CA ARG A 92 -18.95 0.64 7.42
C ARG A 92 -18.55 1.71 8.42
N MET A 93 -17.35 1.62 9.00
CA MET A 93 -16.77 2.66 9.86
C MET A 93 -16.12 3.71 8.95
N ASN A 94 -16.90 4.57 8.32
CA ASN A 94 -16.47 5.43 7.21
C ASN A 94 -16.77 6.94 7.44
N ARG A 95 -16.82 7.37 8.69
CA ARG A 95 -17.05 8.77 9.04
C ARG A 95 -15.73 9.55 9.12
N ILE A 96 -15.73 10.77 8.61
CA ILE A 96 -14.72 11.78 8.92
C ILE A 96 -15.17 12.41 10.22
N LEU A 97 -14.45 12.17 11.32
CA LEU A 97 -14.85 12.58 12.67
C LEU A 97 -14.49 14.03 12.95
N GLU A 98 -13.36 14.50 12.40
CA GLU A 98 -12.84 15.84 12.62
C GLU A 98 -11.97 16.28 11.44
N ILE A 99 -12.01 17.54 11.06
CA ILE A 99 -11.03 18.21 10.20
C ILE A 99 -10.58 19.46 10.94
N ASP A 100 -9.31 19.48 11.35
CA ASP A 100 -8.69 20.62 12.05
C ASP A 100 -7.76 21.34 11.06
N GLU A 101 -8.25 22.49 10.57
CA GLU A 101 -7.55 23.30 9.56
C GLU A 101 -6.31 23.99 10.12
N VAL A 102 -6.33 24.35 11.42
CA VAL A 102 -5.22 25.04 12.08
C VAL A 102 -4.05 24.10 12.34
N ASN A 103 -4.36 22.89 12.77
CA ASN A 103 -3.35 21.86 13.03
C ASN A 103 -3.07 20.97 11.82
N GLU A 104 -3.71 21.24 10.66
CA GLU A 104 -3.52 20.51 9.40
C GLU A 104 -3.67 19.00 9.58
N LEU A 105 -4.75 18.57 10.24
CA LEU A 105 -5.02 17.16 10.48
C LEU A 105 -6.49 16.80 10.28
N ALA A 106 -6.75 15.51 10.07
CA ALA A 106 -8.08 14.94 10.13
C ALA A 106 -8.09 13.70 11.04
N VAL A 107 -9.23 13.48 11.72
CA VAL A 107 -9.51 12.24 12.44
C VAL A 107 -10.59 11.50 11.67
N VAL A 108 -10.29 10.25 11.29
CA VAL A 108 -11.15 9.46 10.40
C VAL A 108 -11.32 8.04 10.92
N GLU A 109 -12.45 7.44 10.62
CA GLU A 109 -12.65 6.00 10.77
C GLU A 109 -11.94 5.22 9.65
N PRO A 110 -11.58 3.94 9.86
CA PRO A 110 -10.72 3.18 8.95
C PRO A 110 -11.33 2.92 7.57
N GLY A 111 -12.66 2.90 7.45
CA GLY A 111 -13.39 2.67 6.21
C GLY A 111 -13.55 3.89 5.31
N VAL A 112 -13.14 5.09 5.76
CA VAL A 112 -13.12 6.29 4.90
C VAL A 112 -12.25 6.03 3.69
N LEU A 113 -12.76 6.28 2.48
CA LEU A 113 -11.96 6.15 1.27
C LEU A 113 -10.95 7.31 1.15
N ASN A 114 -9.78 7.02 0.62
CA ASN A 114 -8.72 8.01 0.43
C ASN A 114 -9.20 9.19 -0.44
N GLY A 115 -9.94 8.89 -1.52
CA GLY A 115 -10.55 9.91 -2.38
C GLY A 115 -11.55 10.78 -1.64
N ASP A 116 -12.45 10.18 -0.84
CA ASP A 116 -13.49 10.89 -0.10
C ASP A 116 -12.89 11.86 0.93
N LEU A 117 -11.79 11.44 1.60
CA LEU A 117 -11.08 12.35 2.50
C LEU A 117 -10.52 13.56 1.72
N ASN A 118 -9.89 13.32 0.56
CA ASN A 118 -9.37 14.41 -0.26
C ASN A 118 -10.47 15.36 -0.76
N ASP A 119 -11.62 14.82 -1.16
CA ASP A 119 -12.78 15.63 -1.59
C ASP A 119 -13.32 16.49 -0.45
N ALA A 120 -13.32 15.97 0.79
CA ALA A 120 -13.79 16.69 1.97
C ALA A 120 -12.83 17.81 2.43
N VAL A 121 -11.51 17.65 2.29
CA VAL A 121 -10.53 18.61 2.78
C VAL A 121 -10.09 19.63 1.73
N ARG A 122 -10.21 19.31 0.44
CA ARG A 122 -9.82 20.20 -0.68
C ARG A 122 -10.50 21.57 -0.68
N PRO A 123 -11.83 21.70 -0.39
CA PRO A 123 -12.49 23.01 -0.26
C PRO A 123 -11.95 23.89 0.87
N ARG A 124 -11.20 23.29 1.81
CA ARG A 124 -10.55 23.97 2.94
C ARG A 124 -9.09 24.34 2.64
N GLY A 125 -8.65 24.19 1.39
CA GLY A 125 -7.26 24.46 0.98
C GLY A 125 -6.25 23.41 1.45
N LEU A 126 -6.73 22.22 1.86
CA LEU A 126 -5.90 21.12 2.36
C LEU A 126 -6.02 19.90 1.46
N TRP A 127 -5.07 18.96 1.62
CA TRP A 127 -5.09 17.67 0.96
C TRP A 127 -4.35 16.60 1.75
N PHE A 128 -4.72 15.33 1.52
CA PHE A 128 -4.06 14.15 2.09
C PHE A 128 -3.11 13.58 1.04
N ALA A 129 -1.81 13.57 1.35
CA ALA A 129 -0.76 13.32 0.38
C ALA A 129 -0.61 11.88 -0.12
N PRO A 130 -0.78 10.82 0.69
CA PRO A 130 -0.70 9.44 0.20
C PRO A 130 -1.71 9.18 -0.92
N ASP A 131 -1.23 8.74 -2.09
CA ASP A 131 -2.04 8.59 -3.30
C ASP A 131 -1.87 7.23 -3.98
N PRO A 132 -2.17 6.11 -3.31
CA PRO A 132 -2.09 4.81 -3.96
C PRO A 132 -2.91 4.80 -5.26
N ALA A 133 -2.50 4.00 -6.24
CA ALA A 133 -3.24 3.88 -7.51
C ALA A 133 -4.73 3.54 -7.29
N SER A 134 -5.04 2.90 -6.18
CA SER A 134 -6.39 2.54 -5.74
C SER A 134 -7.11 3.63 -4.93
N ARG A 135 -6.59 4.86 -4.82
CA ARG A 135 -7.12 5.92 -3.92
C ARG A 135 -8.64 6.15 -4.00
N ALA A 136 -9.23 5.96 -5.18
CA ALA A 136 -10.68 6.13 -5.36
C ALA A 136 -11.52 5.05 -4.65
N ILE A 137 -10.91 3.93 -4.27
CA ILE A 137 -11.61 2.75 -3.75
C ILE A 137 -10.91 2.12 -2.55
N SER A 138 -9.70 2.56 -2.18
CA SER A 138 -9.00 2.05 -1.00
C SER A 138 -9.35 2.86 0.24
N SER A 139 -9.45 2.18 1.37
CA SER A 139 -9.77 2.82 2.66
C SER A 139 -8.51 3.28 3.38
N ILE A 140 -8.63 4.35 4.18
CA ILE A 140 -7.54 4.89 4.99
C ILE A 140 -6.96 3.82 5.92
N GLY A 141 -7.80 3.03 6.59
CA GLY A 141 -7.35 1.93 7.46
C GLY A 141 -6.57 0.86 6.70
N GLY A 142 -7.00 0.54 5.46
CA GLY A 142 -6.28 -0.38 4.57
C GLY A 142 -4.93 0.19 4.14
N ASN A 143 -4.88 1.46 3.73
CA ASN A 143 -3.63 2.13 3.36
C ASN A 143 -2.63 2.17 4.52
N ILE A 144 -3.10 2.39 5.76
CA ILE A 144 -2.26 2.35 6.96
C ILE A 144 -1.78 0.93 7.26
N ALA A 145 -2.67 -0.06 7.15
CA ALA A 145 -2.33 -1.46 7.43
C ALA A 145 -1.21 -2.00 6.52
N THR A 146 -1.14 -1.55 5.27
CA THR A 146 -0.09 -1.94 4.31
C THR A 146 1.05 -0.91 4.19
N ASN A 147 0.94 0.25 4.85
CA ASN A 147 1.82 1.39 4.62
C ASN A 147 1.89 1.77 3.12
N ALA A 148 0.74 1.87 2.48
CA ALA A 148 0.61 2.03 1.04
C ALA A 148 1.40 3.24 0.50
N GLY A 149 2.03 3.05 -0.65
CA GLY A 149 2.70 4.09 -1.42
C GLY A 149 1.83 4.65 -2.55
N GLY A 150 2.47 5.20 -3.58
CA GLY A 150 1.85 5.78 -4.77
C GLY A 150 2.80 6.73 -5.51
N LEU A 151 2.25 7.45 -6.50
CA LEU A 151 3.03 8.30 -7.41
C LEU A 151 3.74 9.46 -6.72
N LEU A 152 3.16 9.99 -5.63
CA LEU A 152 3.62 11.21 -4.96
C LEU A 152 4.66 10.93 -3.84
N CYS A 153 4.99 9.67 -3.58
CA CYS A 153 5.82 9.28 -2.44
C CYS A 153 7.24 9.84 -2.46
N ALA A 154 7.83 10.00 -3.64
CA ALA A 154 9.19 10.54 -3.79
C ALA A 154 9.35 11.95 -3.20
N LYS A 155 8.29 12.76 -3.20
CA LYS A 155 8.26 14.12 -2.64
C LYS A 155 7.56 14.18 -1.29
N TYR A 156 6.44 13.51 -1.13
CA TYR A 156 5.52 13.71 -0.02
C TYR A 156 5.53 12.60 1.02
N GLY A 157 6.24 11.50 0.75
CA GLY A 157 6.35 10.33 1.63
C GLY A 157 5.22 9.33 1.42
N VAL A 158 5.37 8.15 2.01
CA VAL A 158 4.36 7.08 2.03
C VAL A 158 3.34 7.32 3.15
N THR A 159 2.36 6.43 3.30
CA THR A 159 1.30 6.56 4.31
C THR A 159 1.83 6.80 5.72
N ARG A 160 2.94 6.15 6.12
CA ARG A 160 3.56 6.31 7.45
C ARG A 160 3.84 7.76 7.82
N GLU A 161 4.33 8.57 6.88
CA GLU A 161 4.67 9.98 7.13
C GLU A 161 3.44 10.85 7.35
N ALA A 162 2.27 10.35 6.96
CA ALA A 162 1.00 11.05 7.15
C ALA A 162 0.23 10.59 8.39
N VAL A 163 0.62 9.48 9.05
CA VAL A 163 -0.10 8.98 10.24
C VAL A 163 0.47 9.63 11.50
N LEU A 164 -0.37 10.36 12.23
CA LEU A 164 -0.02 11.02 13.49
C LEU A 164 -0.41 10.21 14.72
N GLY A 165 -1.47 9.43 14.64
CA GLY A 165 -1.95 8.61 15.74
C GLY A 165 -3.02 7.62 15.30
N LEU A 166 -3.20 6.58 16.08
CA LEU A 166 -4.15 5.49 15.81
C LEU A 166 -4.94 5.14 17.07
N ALA A 167 -6.19 4.72 16.89
CA ALA A 167 -6.89 3.89 17.85
C ALA A 167 -6.95 2.46 17.26
N VAL A 168 -6.49 1.49 18.02
CA VAL A 168 -6.34 0.09 17.61
C VAL A 168 -6.98 -0.81 18.65
N VAL A 169 -7.82 -1.74 18.22
CA VAL A 169 -8.33 -2.80 19.10
C VAL A 169 -7.38 -4.00 19.03
N LEU A 170 -6.85 -4.38 20.20
CA LEU A 170 -5.92 -5.51 20.35
C LEU A 170 -6.68 -6.86 20.33
N ALA A 171 -5.94 -7.96 20.21
CA ALA A 171 -6.51 -9.31 20.15
C ALA A 171 -7.46 -9.64 21.31
N ASP A 172 -7.20 -9.08 22.51
CA ASP A 172 -8.02 -9.28 23.70
C ASP A 172 -9.24 -8.32 23.81
N GLY A 173 -9.47 -7.51 22.77
CA GLY A 173 -10.56 -6.54 22.70
C GLY A 173 -10.31 -5.22 23.43
N ARG A 174 -9.11 -4.99 24.01
CA ARG A 174 -8.76 -3.68 24.58
C ARG A 174 -8.52 -2.65 23.47
N LEU A 175 -9.03 -1.43 23.69
CA LEU A 175 -8.74 -0.29 22.84
C LEU A 175 -7.43 0.38 23.29
N LEU A 176 -6.49 0.50 22.38
CA LEU A 176 -5.23 1.22 22.58
C LEU A 176 -5.21 2.47 21.71
N ARG A 177 -4.79 3.61 22.26
CA ARG A 177 -4.54 4.84 21.51
C ARG A 177 -3.04 5.11 21.46
N THR A 178 -2.53 5.46 20.28
CA THR A 178 -1.11 5.73 20.04
C THR A 178 -0.94 7.07 19.33
N GLY A 179 0.28 7.62 19.38
CA GLY A 179 0.60 8.88 18.72
C GLY A 179 0.07 10.11 19.44
N HIS A 180 0.08 11.23 18.77
CA HIS A 180 -0.32 12.53 19.30
C HIS A 180 -0.72 13.48 18.17
N ARG A 181 -1.39 14.60 18.52
CA ARG A 181 -1.83 15.63 17.55
C ARG A 181 -0.84 16.80 17.44
N THR A 182 0.21 16.78 18.24
CA THR A 182 1.22 17.85 18.29
C THR A 182 2.34 17.61 17.29
N VAL A 183 2.95 18.68 16.79
CA VAL A 183 4.09 18.58 15.87
C VAL A 183 5.29 17.88 16.52
N LYS A 184 5.49 18.06 17.83
CA LYS A 184 6.54 17.43 18.60
C LYS A 184 5.95 16.48 19.66
N GLY A 185 6.55 15.29 19.81
CA GLY A 185 6.21 14.32 20.84
C GLY A 185 7.25 13.21 20.88
N VAL A 186 7.77 12.91 22.09
CA VAL A 186 8.87 11.93 22.31
C VAL A 186 8.58 10.98 23.47
N THR A 187 7.30 10.91 23.91
CA THR A 187 6.92 10.12 25.07
C THR A 187 6.69 8.66 24.67
N GLY A 188 7.56 7.78 25.15
CA GLY A 188 7.46 6.34 24.92
C GLY A 188 7.96 5.88 23.53
N TYR A 189 7.75 4.60 23.25
CA TYR A 189 8.06 4.03 21.92
C TYR A 189 7.01 4.43 20.89
N ASP A 190 7.42 4.55 19.64
CA ASP A 190 6.50 4.83 18.52
C ASP A 190 5.71 3.59 18.12
N LEU A 191 4.62 3.37 18.84
CA LEU A 191 3.68 2.28 18.50
C LEU A 191 2.83 2.61 17.26
N THR A 192 2.67 3.89 16.92
CA THR A 192 1.96 4.29 15.70
C THR A 192 2.69 3.76 14.47
N ALA A 193 4.02 3.94 14.42
CA ALA A 193 4.84 3.38 13.36
C ALA A 193 4.86 1.83 13.37
N LEU A 194 4.75 1.20 14.54
CA LEU A 194 4.70 -0.26 14.66
C LEU A 194 3.39 -0.85 14.08
N PHE A 195 2.26 -0.20 14.30
CA PHE A 195 0.98 -0.63 13.75
C PHE A 195 0.84 -0.30 12.26
N THR A 196 1.51 0.75 11.76
CA THR A 196 1.52 1.10 10.34
C THR A 196 2.34 0.06 9.56
N GLY A 197 1.72 -0.58 8.59
CA GLY A 197 2.34 -1.68 7.83
C GLY A 197 2.29 -3.03 8.54
N SER A 198 1.48 -3.17 9.62
CA SER A 198 1.34 -4.45 10.35
C SER A 198 0.34 -5.42 9.71
N GLU A 199 -0.34 -5.04 8.65
CA GLU A 199 -1.28 -5.87 7.88
C GLU A 199 -2.35 -6.56 8.75
N GLY A 200 -2.81 -5.88 9.81
CA GLY A 200 -3.82 -6.44 10.72
C GLY A 200 -3.33 -7.57 11.62
N THR A 201 -2.02 -7.83 11.69
CA THR A 201 -1.45 -8.91 12.50
C THR A 201 -1.23 -8.54 13.97
N LEU A 202 -1.19 -7.25 14.31
CA LEU A 202 -0.95 -6.74 15.66
C LEU A 202 -2.20 -6.16 16.33
N GLY A 203 -3.22 -5.83 15.56
CA GLY A 203 -4.46 -5.22 16.01
C GLY A 203 -5.32 -4.76 14.85
N VAL A 204 -6.54 -4.31 15.15
CA VAL A 204 -7.50 -3.78 14.18
C VAL A 204 -7.61 -2.28 14.35
N ILE A 205 -7.23 -1.52 13.31
CA ILE A 205 -7.32 -0.05 13.30
C ILE A 205 -8.79 0.34 13.25
N VAL A 206 -9.22 1.20 14.17
CA VAL A 206 -10.61 1.68 14.28
C VAL A 206 -10.75 3.21 14.19
N GLU A 207 -9.64 3.95 14.30
CA GLU A 207 -9.58 5.39 14.11
C GLU A 207 -8.15 5.77 13.71
N ALA A 208 -8.00 6.75 12.85
CA ALA A 208 -6.71 7.30 12.46
C ALA A 208 -6.73 8.84 12.54
N THR A 209 -5.69 9.41 13.14
CA THR A 209 -5.36 10.82 13.01
C THR A 209 -4.31 10.96 11.92
N VAL A 210 -4.65 11.65 10.85
CA VAL A 210 -3.78 11.80 9.68
C VAL A 210 -3.41 13.26 9.45
N ARG A 211 -2.18 13.47 8.99
CA ARG A 211 -1.68 14.80 8.61
C ARG A 211 -2.24 15.19 7.25
N LEU A 212 -2.72 16.39 7.17
CA LEU A 212 -3.05 17.07 5.91
C LEU A 212 -1.90 18.01 5.53
N ARG A 213 -1.91 18.45 4.29
CA ARG A 213 -0.97 19.45 3.77
C ARG A 213 -1.73 20.59 3.14
N PRO A 214 -1.27 21.83 3.25
CA PRO A 214 -1.79 22.93 2.45
C PRO A 214 -1.63 22.64 0.95
N ILE A 215 -2.62 22.99 0.14
CA ILE A 215 -2.52 22.96 -1.31
C ILE A 215 -1.47 24.01 -1.70
N THR A 216 -0.39 23.54 -2.34
CA THR A 216 0.69 24.42 -2.76
C THR A 216 0.24 25.24 -3.97
N PRO A 217 0.41 26.57 -3.97
CA PRO A 217 0.08 27.39 -5.11
C PRO A 217 1.05 27.12 -6.28
N GLY A 218 0.59 27.37 -7.49
CA GLY A 218 1.34 27.19 -8.73
C GLY A 218 0.78 26.07 -9.60
N GLU A 219 0.87 26.25 -10.90
CA GLU A 219 0.48 25.23 -11.88
C GLU A 219 1.59 24.19 -12.00
N PRO A 220 1.26 22.89 -11.96
CA PRO A 220 2.25 21.86 -12.15
C PRO A 220 2.80 21.88 -13.57
N VAL A 221 4.09 21.60 -13.71
CA VAL A 221 4.75 21.42 -15.01
C VAL A 221 4.99 19.94 -15.23
N THR A 222 4.38 19.40 -16.27
CA THR A 222 4.53 18.00 -16.66
C THR A 222 5.59 17.88 -17.75
N LEU A 223 6.48 16.90 -17.57
CA LEU A 223 7.51 16.53 -18.55
C LEU A 223 7.27 15.11 -19.03
N ALA A 224 7.43 14.90 -20.30
CA ALA A 224 7.51 13.58 -20.90
C ALA A 224 8.87 13.43 -21.58
N ALA A 225 9.51 12.28 -21.43
CA ALA A 225 10.76 11.98 -22.08
C ALA A 225 10.74 10.57 -22.69
N ALA A 226 11.35 10.40 -23.87
CA ALA A 226 11.58 9.13 -24.51
C ALA A 226 13.07 8.81 -24.58
N PHE A 227 13.41 7.58 -24.25
CA PHE A 227 14.78 7.07 -24.30
C PHE A 227 14.82 5.78 -25.13
N THR A 228 15.91 5.58 -25.86
CA THR A 228 16.14 4.35 -26.63
C THR A 228 16.70 3.21 -25.78
N ASP A 229 17.09 3.50 -24.53
CA ASP A 229 17.70 2.56 -23.60
C ASP A 229 17.10 2.76 -22.19
N VAL A 230 16.59 1.67 -21.62
CA VAL A 230 15.95 1.69 -20.29
C VAL A 230 16.94 1.97 -19.17
N GLU A 231 18.19 1.48 -19.28
CA GLU A 231 19.22 1.75 -18.28
C GLU A 231 19.61 3.23 -18.27
N ALA A 232 19.72 3.86 -19.46
CA ALA A 232 19.96 5.29 -19.58
C ALA A 232 18.80 6.11 -19.00
N ALA A 233 17.55 5.70 -19.26
CA ALA A 233 16.36 6.32 -18.67
C ALA A 233 16.36 6.23 -17.14
N ALA A 234 16.64 5.05 -16.59
CA ALA A 234 16.72 4.82 -15.15
C ALA A 234 17.87 5.59 -14.51
N ALA A 235 19.03 5.68 -15.16
CA ALA A 235 20.15 6.51 -14.73
C ALA A 235 19.79 8.01 -14.73
N ALA A 236 19.05 8.47 -15.75
CA ALA A 236 18.55 9.84 -15.81
C ALA A 236 17.59 10.16 -14.66
N CYS A 237 16.67 9.23 -14.32
CA CYS A 237 15.80 9.38 -13.16
C CYS A 237 16.59 9.47 -11.85
N ALA A 238 17.60 8.64 -11.64
CA ALA A 238 18.50 8.74 -10.50
C ALA A 238 19.28 10.06 -10.50
N GLY A 239 19.65 10.55 -11.70
CA GLY A 239 20.31 11.85 -11.91
C GLY A 239 19.49 13.04 -11.44
N VAL A 240 18.16 12.99 -11.54
CA VAL A 240 17.26 14.04 -11.02
C VAL A 240 17.43 14.18 -9.51
N ALA A 241 17.47 13.05 -8.78
CA ALA A 241 17.72 13.07 -7.34
C ALA A 241 19.13 13.55 -7.00
N ALA A 242 20.16 13.15 -7.78
CA ALA A 242 21.54 13.62 -7.64
C ALA A 242 21.65 15.14 -7.88
N ALA A 243 20.86 15.68 -8.78
CA ALA A 243 20.72 17.12 -8.99
C ALA A 243 19.93 17.84 -7.87
N ARG A 244 19.49 17.10 -6.82
CA ARG A 244 18.71 17.63 -5.69
C ARG A 244 17.39 18.27 -6.11
N VAL A 245 16.77 17.73 -7.13
CA VAL A 245 15.39 18.04 -7.52
C VAL A 245 14.48 16.94 -6.98
N ARG A 246 13.32 17.35 -6.45
CA ARG A 246 12.30 16.43 -5.94
C ARG A 246 10.99 16.67 -6.71
N PRO A 247 10.80 16.00 -7.85
CA PRO A 247 9.55 16.08 -8.58
C PRO A 247 8.42 15.46 -7.74
N ALA A 248 7.20 15.95 -7.91
CA ALA A 248 6.03 15.34 -7.32
C ALA A 248 5.80 13.93 -7.87
N ILE A 249 6.01 13.76 -9.18
CA ILE A 249 5.88 12.48 -9.89
C ILE A 249 7.16 12.24 -10.69
N LEU A 250 7.66 11.01 -10.66
CA LEU A 250 8.73 10.56 -11.55
C LEU A 250 8.56 9.05 -11.82
N GLU A 251 7.98 8.76 -12.98
CA GLU A 251 7.58 7.41 -13.39
C GLU A 251 8.37 6.98 -14.62
N LEU A 252 8.64 5.68 -14.73
CA LEU A 252 9.29 5.07 -15.87
C LEU A 252 8.49 3.84 -16.31
N ILE A 253 8.21 3.73 -17.62
CA ILE A 253 7.63 2.54 -18.24
C ILE A 253 8.67 1.99 -19.22
N ASP A 254 9.04 0.73 -19.08
CA ASP A 254 9.99 0.06 -19.95
C ASP A 254 9.43 -0.17 -21.37
N PRO A 255 10.26 -0.57 -22.37
CA PRO A 255 9.80 -0.79 -23.73
C PRO A 255 8.68 -1.82 -23.86
N ALA A 256 8.72 -2.89 -23.06
CA ALA A 256 7.67 -3.91 -23.08
C ALA A 256 6.34 -3.35 -22.56
N GLY A 257 6.37 -2.58 -21.47
CA GLY A 257 5.20 -1.89 -20.94
C GLY A 257 4.61 -0.87 -21.91
N VAL A 258 5.47 -0.05 -22.53
CA VAL A 258 5.05 0.91 -23.59
C VAL A 258 4.34 0.17 -24.73
N ALA A 259 4.87 -0.95 -25.20
CA ALA A 259 4.26 -1.73 -26.25
C ALA A 259 2.85 -2.25 -25.85
N ARG A 260 2.68 -2.73 -24.62
CA ARG A 260 1.37 -3.19 -24.11
C ARG A 260 0.37 -2.05 -24.00
N VAL A 261 0.79 -0.89 -23.52
CA VAL A 261 -0.06 0.30 -23.43
C VAL A 261 -0.47 0.78 -24.84
N ALA A 262 0.46 0.78 -25.80
CA ALA A 262 0.17 1.14 -27.20
C ALA A 262 -0.86 0.22 -27.86
N GLU A 263 -0.72 -1.09 -27.65
CA GLU A 263 -1.71 -2.07 -28.13
C GLU A 263 -3.11 -1.84 -27.53
N TYR A 264 -3.17 -1.55 -26.23
CA TYR A 264 -4.43 -1.39 -25.51
C TYR A 264 -5.17 -0.11 -25.86
N LEU A 265 -4.45 1.02 -25.90
CA LEU A 265 -5.04 2.34 -26.18
C LEU A 265 -5.24 2.60 -27.69
N GLY A 266 -4.53 1.84 -28.53
CA GLY A 266 -4.46 2.04 -29.96
C GLY A 266 -3.35 3.03 -30.37
N PRO A 267 -2.91 2.99 -31.64
CA PRO A 267 -1.76 3.75 -32.14
C PRO A 267 -1.97 5.28 -32.05
N GLU A 268 -3.22 5.75 -32.15
CA GLU A 268 -3.53 7.17 -32.07
C GLU A 268 -3.37 7.77 -30.67
N ALA A 269 -3.48 6.97 -29.63
CA ALA A 269 -3.38 7.44 -28.25
C ALA A 269 -1.93 7.86 -27.88
N LEU A 270 -0.94 7.26 -28.54
CA LEU A 270 0.48 7.62 -28.40
C LEU A 270 0.98 8.53 -29.53
N ALA A 271 0.24 8.60 -30.66
CA ALA A 271 0.52 9.55 -31.73
C ALA A 271 0.21 10.98 -31.26
N GLY A 272 1.19 11.84 -31.29
CA GLY A 272 1.06 13.21 -30.76
C GLY A 272 1.19 13.32 -29.24
N THR A 273 1.54 12.22 -28.55
CA THR A 273 2.02 12.29 -27.17
C THR A 273 3.43 12.87 -27.18
N PRO A 274 3.71 13.99 -26.50
CA PRO A 274 5.08 14.49 -26.39
C PRO A 274 5.99 13.50 -25.63
N PRO A 275 7.25 13.33 -26.04
CA PRO A 275 7.87 13.85 -27.25
C PRO A 275 7.26 13.22 -28.50
N GLU A 276 7.05 14.03 -29.54
CA GLU A 276 6.34 13.65 -30.77
C GLU A 276 6.63 12.20 -31.20
N SER A 277 5.61 11.35 -31.04
CA SER A 277 5.65 9.89 -31.21
C SER A 277 6.66 9.12 -30.34
N LEU A 278 6.14 8.37 -29.40
CA LEU A 278 6.89 7.29 -28.73
C LEU A 278 7.08 6.16 -29.74
N ALA A 279 8.31 5.87 -30.12
CA ALA A 279 8.58 4.78 -31.07
C ALA A 279 8.52 3.41 -30.38
N ALA A 280 8.22 2.36 -31.16
CA ALA A 280 8.28 1.01 -30.63
C ALA A 280 9.71 0.71 -30.12
N GLY A 281 9.80 0.12 -28.93
CA GLY A 281 11.09 -0.20 -28.29
C GLY A 281 11.69 0.94 -27.46
N GLU A 282 11.03 2.07 -27.34
CA GLU A 282 11.47 3.15 -26.46
C GLU A 282 10.90 3.04 -25.04
N THR A 283 11.67 3.58 -24.10
CA THR A 283 11.28 3.75 -22.69
C THR A 283 10.60 5.11 -22.53
N PHE A 284 9.49 5.13 -21.80
CA PHE A 284 8.76 6.34 -21.46
C PHE A 284 9.04 6.79 -20.03
N VAL A 285 9.41 8.06 -19.85
CA VAL A 285 9.56 8.68 -18.54
C VAL A 285 8.60 9.85 -18.41
N LEU A 286 7.84 9.89 -17.32
CA LEU A 286 6.93 10.96 -16.96
C LEU A 286 7.41 11.62 -15.68
N ALA A 287 7.55 12.93 -15.67
CA ALA A 287 7.84 13.68 -14.46
C ALA A 287 6.85 14.84 -14.29
N GLN A 288 6.59 15.21 -13.04
CA GLN A 288 5.79 16.37 -12.72
C GLN A 288 6.47 17.17 -11.60
N ALA A 289 6.76 18.43 -11.87
CA ALA A 289 7.18 19.40 -10.86
C ALA A 289 5.96 20.23 -10.42
N ASP A 290 5.84 20.51 -9.14
CA ASP A 290 4.73 21.25 -8.54
C ASP A 290 5.22 22.28 -7.51
N GLY A 291 4.32 23.19 -7.16
CA GLY A 291 4.58 24.28 -6.22
C GLY A 291 5.20 25.51 -6.90
N GLU A 292 5.56 26.51 -6.09
CA GLU A 292 6.09 27.82 -6.58
C GLU A 292 7.35 27.68 -7.43
N GLY A 293 8.17 26.65 -7.19
CA GLY A 293 9.40 26.35 -7.93
C GLY A 293 9.22 25.47 -9.16
N ALA A 294 7.99 25.08 -9.53
CA ALA A 294 7.71 24.06 -10.54
C ALA A 294 8.42 24.30 -11.88
N THR A 295 8.44 25.53 -12.38
CA THR A 295 9.10 25.85 -13.65
C THR A 295 10.61 25.64 -13.59
N ALA A 296 11.27 26.13 -12.54
CA ALA A 296 12.72 26.01 -12.38
C ALA A 296 13.13 24.53 -12.16
N ASP A 297 12.35 23.79 -11.39
CA ASP A 297 12.59 22.35 -11.18
C ASP A 297 12.37 21.57 -12.49
N ALA A 298 11.34 21.89 -13.25
CA ALA A 298 11.10 21.29 -14.56
C ALA A 298 12.25 21.56 -15.55
N GLU A 299 12.84 22.76 -15.56
CA GLU A 299 14.02 23.08 -16.37
C GLU A 299 15.22 22.22 -15.98
N ARG A 300 15.45 22.04 -14.70
CA ARG A 300 16.55 21.20 -14.18
C ARG A 300 16.34 19.73 -14.53
N ILE A 301 15.10 19.21 -14.39
CA ILE A 301 14.76 17.85 -14.80
C ILE A 301 14.98 17.68 -16.31
N ALA A 302 14.49 18.61 -17.14
CA ALA A 302 14.68 18.55 -18.58
C ALA A 302 16.15 18.54 -18.97
N ALA A 303 17.00 19.35 -18.32
CA ALA A 303 18.43 19.37 -18.56
C ALA A 303 19.09 18.02 -18.24
N VAL A 304 18.72 17.38 -17.12
CA VAL A 304 19.20 16.04 -16.74
C VAL A 304 18.82 15.01 -17.80
N PHE A 305 17.54 14.99 -18.21
CA PHE A 305 17.05 14.02 -19.19
C PHE A 305 17.71 14.23 -20.57
N THR A 306 17.83 15.49 -21.01
CA THR A 306 18.49 15.80 -22.31
C THR A 306 19.97 15.41 -22.28
N ALA A 307 20.69 15.68 -21.19
CA ALA A 307 22.09 15.28 -21.04
C ALA A 307 22.30 13.75 -21.07
N ALA A 308 21.27 12.98 -20.66
CA ALA A 308 21.27 11.52 -20.74
C ALA A 308 20.76 10.98 -22.09
N GLY A 309 20.54 11.82 -23.09
CA GLY A 309 20.09 11.42 -24.42
C GLY A 309 18.59 11.30 -24.60
N GLY A 310 17.79 11.72 -23.62
CA GLY A 310 16.33 11.73 -23.70
C GLY A 310 15.79 12.81 -24.61
N ARG A 311 14.77 12.50 -25.41
CA ARG A 311 13.94 13.49 -26.11
C ARG A 311 12.88 13.98 -25.15
N VAL A 312 12.91 15.26 -24.80
CA VAL A 312 12.11 15.84 -23.70
C VAL A 312 11.12 16.86 -24.22
N THR A 313 9.90 16.78 -23.74
CA THR A 313 8.86 17.81 -23.92
C THR A 313 8.32 18.25 -22.57
N ARG A 314 7.98 19.53 -22.44
CA ARG A 314 7.40 20.14 -21.23
C ARG A 314 6.04 20.74 -21.56
N SER A 315 5.11 20.65 -20.64
CA SER A 315 3.79 21.26 -20.74
C SER A 315 3.32 21.81 -19.40
N THR A 316 2.76 23.01 -19.43
CA THR A 316 1.98 23.59 -18.33
C THR A 316 0.48 23.41 -18.54
N ASP A 317 0.07 22.84 -19.70
CA ASP A 317 -1.32 22.54 -19.97
C ASP A 317 -1.80 21.33 -19.16
N ALA A 318 -2.75 21.58 -18.27
CA ALA A 318 -3.30 20.55 -17.38
C ALA A 318 -3.92 19.37 -18.15
N ALA A 319 -4.57 19.63 -19.30
CA ALA A 319 -5.17 18.57 -20.12
C ALA A 319 -4.09 17.67 -20.74
N THR A 320 -2.98 18.22 -21.17
CA THR A 320 -1.81 17.43 -21.64
C THR A 320 -1.21 16.63 -20.50
N GLY A 321 -1.05 17.22 -19.30
CA GLY A 321 -0.58 16.52 -18.10
C GLY A 321 -1.46 15.31 -17.77
N GLU A 322 -2.78 15.49 -17.76
CA GLU A 322 -3.72 14.39 -17.47
C GLU A 322 -3.70 13.29 -18.55
N ARG A 323 -3.54 13.64 -19.84
CA ARG A 323 -3.37 12.62 -20.90
C ARG A 323 -2.11 11.77 -20.66
N LEU A 324 -0.99 12.40 -20.30
CA LEU A 324 0.27 11.68 -20.01
C LEU A 324 0.13 10.78 -18.79
N LEU A 325 -0.53 11.25 -17.73
CA LEU A 325 -0.85 10.44 -16.54
C LEU A 325 -1.82 9.29 -16.86
N ALA A 326 -2.77 9.51 -17.78
CA ALA A 326 -3.70 8.46 -18.22
C ALA A 326 -2.96 7.32 -18.94
N ILE A 327 -1.93 7.61 -19.75
CA ILE A 327 -1.06 6.59 -20.35
C ILE A 327 -0.41 5.74 -19.26
N ARG A 328 0.19 6.38 -18.26
CA ARG A 328 0.81 5.66 -17.14
C ARG A 328 -0.21 4.80 -16.38
N ARG A 329 -1.40 5.34 -16.10
CA ARG A 329 -2.46 4.64 -15.35
C ARG A 329 -3.07 3.47 -16.13
N SER A 330 -2.99 3.45 -17.45
CA SER A 330 -3.54 2.38 -18.29
C SER A 330 -2.71 1.09 -18.28
N MET A 331 -1.47 1.12 -17.74
CA MET A 331 -0.55 -0.03 -17.75
C MET A 331 -1.19 -1.32 -17.20
N HIS A 332 -1.82 -1.26 -16.02
CA HIS A 332 -2.45 -2.45 -15.44
C HIS A 332 -3.59 -2.98 -16.31
N ALA A 333 -4.47 -2.10 -16.82
CA ALA A 333 -5.56 -2.50 -17.70
C ALA A 333 -5.06 -3.10 -19.02
N ALA A 334 -3.97 -2.54 -19.57
CA ALA A 334 -3.31 -3.06 -20.76
C ALA A 334 -2.79 -4.49 -20.54
N LEU A 335 -2.17 -4.76 -19.41
CA LEU A 335 -1.68 -6.09 -19.06
C LEU A 335 -2.83 -7.08 -18.79
N ALA A 336 -3.82 -6.66 -18.00
CA ALA A 336 -4.99 -7.48 -17.64
C ALA A 336 -5.84 -7.85 -18.86
N SER A 337 -5.80 -7.07 -19.94
CA SER A 337 -6.48 -7.43 -21.21
C SER A 337 -5.86 -8.63 -21.92
N ARG A 338 -4.66 -9.07 -21.51
CA ARG A 338 -3.91 -10.16 -22.12
C ARG A 338 -3.93 -11.45 -21.31
N GLY A 339 -4.38 -11.43 -20.07
CA GLY A 339 -4.45 -12.58 -19.17
C GLY A 339 -4.46 -12.19 -17.71
N GLN A 340 -4.22 -13.16 -16.84
CA GLN A 340 -4.00 -12.91 -15.43
C GLN A 340 -2.65 -12.21 -15.23
N VAL A 341 -2.57 -11.33 -14.24
CA VAL A 341 -1.36 -10.56 -13.95
C VAL A 341 -0.92 -10.81 -12.52
N LEU A 342 0.29 -11.33 -12.34
CA LEU A 342 0.99 -11.25 -11.07
C LEU A 342 1.84 -9.97 -11.08
N ILE A 343 1.48 -9.02 -10.23
CA ILE A 343 2.21 -7.77 -10.07
C ILE A 343 3.17 -7.93 -8.92
N GLU A 344 4.46 -8.00 -9.24
CA GLU A 344 5.47 -7.96 -8.20
C GLU A 344 5.85 -6.52 -7.87
N ASP A 345 6.46 -6.35 -6.71
CA ASP A 345 6.71 -5.05 -6.10
C ASP A 345 8.02 -5.12 -5.33
N VAL A 346 9.07 -4.60 -5.92
CA VAL A 346 10.38 -4.53 -5.29
C VAL A 346 10.85 -3.08 -5.25
N ALA A 347 11.66 -2.74 -4.24
CA ALA A 347 12.31 -1.44 -4.25
C ALA A 347 13.82 -1.61 -4.10
N VAL A 348 14.58 -0.76 -4.81
CA VAL A 348 16.03 -0.71 -4.73
C VAL A 348 16.49 0.74 -4.47
N PRO A 349 17.69 0.97 -3.91
CA PRO A 349 18.25 2.32 -3.90
C PRO A 349 18.21 2.93 -5.30
N ARG A 350 17.76 4.18 -5.45
CA ARG A 350 17.59 4.86 -6.76
C ARG A 350 18.78 4.73 -7.69
N SER A 351 20.00 4.72 -7.13
CA SER A 351 21.25 4.52 -7.89
C SER A 351 21.40 3.10 -8.48
N ARG A 352 20.58 2.16 -8.03
CA ARG A 352 20.57 0.77 -8.51
C ARG A 352 19.46 0.46 -9.51
N LEU A 353 18.60 1.42 -9.80
CA LEU A 353 17.53 1.26 -10.80
C LEU A 353 18.04 0.74 -12.14
N PRO A 354 19.12 1.30 -12.75
CA PRO A 354 19.62 0.79 -14.03
C PRO A 354 20.02 -0.68 -13.97
N GLU A 355 20.70 -1.07 -12.89
CA GLU A 355 21.12 -2.45 -12.67
C GLU A 355 19.92 -3.38 -12.48
N MET A 356 18.89 -2.94 -11.75
CA MET A 356 17.68 -3.73 -11.53
C MET A 356 16.90 -3.96 -12.85
N PHE A 357 16.76 -2.96 -13.72
CA PHE A 357 16.15 -3.14 -15.04
C PHE A 357 16.91 -4.17 -15.89
N ARG A 358 18.24 -4.09 -15.92
CA ARG A 358 19.09 -5.09 -16.59
C ARG A 358 18.85 -6.50 -16.04
N VAL A 359 18.74 -6.64 -14.72
CA VAL A 359 18.48 -7.94 -14.08
C VAL A 359 17.11 -8.48 -14.46
N ILE A 360 16.07 -7.63 -14.47
CA ILE A 360 14.71 -8.02 -14.90
C ILE A 360 14.73 -8.54 -16.33
N GLU A 361 15.41 -7.86 -17.25
CA GLU A 361 15.55 -8.30 -18.64
C GLU A 361 16.25 -9.66 -18.74
N GLN A 362 17.35 -9.85 -17.98
CA GLN A 362 18.07 -11.13 -17.93
C GLN A 362 17.22 -12.26 -17.35
N ILE A 363 16.40 -12.02 -16.32
CA ILE A 363 15.47 -13.00 -15.77
C ILE A 363 14.42 -13.35 -16.84
N GLY A 364 13.86 -12.36 -17.50
CA GLY A 364 12.91 -12.56 -18.59
C GLY A 364 13.48 -13.48 -19.69
N ALA A 365 14.70 -13.18 -20.14
CA ALA A 365 15.39 -13.97 -21.17
C ALA A 365 15.66 -15.42 -20.72
N ARG A 366 16.12 -15.62 -19.47
CA ARG A 366 16.39 -16.98 -18.94
C ARG A 366 15.15 -17.86 -18.84
N HIS A 367 14.01 -17.27 -18.46
CA HIS A 367 12.75 -18.01 -18.25
C HIS A 367 11.81 -17.99 -19.46
N GLY A 368 12.20 -17.31 -20.55
CA GLY A 368 11.34 -17.13 -21.73
C GLY A 368 10.05 -16.36 -21.38
N LEU A 369 10.17 -15.34 -20.52
CA LEU A 369 9.09 -14.48 -20.07
C LEU A 369 9.32 -13.04 -20.54
N GLU A 370 8.27 -12.39 -21.00
CA GLU A 370 8.25 -10.93 -21.08
C GLU A 370 7.81 -10.39 -19.72
N ILE A 371 8.55 -9.43 -19.15
CA ILE A 371 8.30 -8.86 -17.82
C ILE A 371 8.14 -7.34 -17.96
N PRO A 372 6.99 -6.87 -18.49
CA PRO A 372 6.74 -5.44 -18.59
C PRO A 372 6.83 -4.77 -17.23
N THR A 373 7.66 -3.74 -17.12
CA THR A 373 7.99 -3.13 -15.84
C THR A 373 7.65 -1.66 -15.83
N LEU A 374 6.90 -1.27 -14.79
CA LEU A 374 6.64 0.10 -14.40
C LEU A 374 7.45 0.42 -13.14
N ALA A 375 7.98 1.64 -13.03
CA ALA A 375 8.68 2.08 -11.83
C ALA A 375 8.24 3.45 -11.36
N HIS A 376 8.06 3.60 -10.04
CA HIS A 376 8.14 4.88 -9.35
C HIS A 376 9.62 5.25 -9.25
N ALA A 377 10.18 5.76 -10.36
CA ALA A 377 11.61 5.97 -10.47
C ALA A 377 12.14 7.06 -9.50
N GLY A 378 11.24 7.88 -8.96
CA GLY A 378 11.55 8.91 -7.96
C GLY A 378 11.96 8.37 -6.60
N ASP A 379 11.54 7.16 -6.24
CA ASP A 379 11.82 6.51 -4.95
C ASP A 379 12.48 5.13 -5.08
N GLY A 380 12.52 4.55 -6.27
CA GLY A 380 13.22 3.28 -6.52
C GLY A 380 12.33 2.05 -6.47
N ASN A 381 11.01 2.24 -6.40
CA ASN A 381 10.05 1.13 -6.40
C ASN A 381 9.72 0.70 -7.84
N LEU A 382 9.79 -0.59 -8.12
CA LEU A 382 9.49 -1.20 -9.42
C LEU A 382 8.36 -2.21 -9.31
N HIS A 383 7.54 -2.25 -10.34
CA HIS A 383 6.47 -3.23 -10.52
C HIS A 383 6.74 -4.09 -11.77
N PRO A 384 7.57 -5.14 -11.68
CA PRO A 384 7.68 -6.14 -12.72
C PRO A 384 6.39 -6.96 -12.78
N ASN A 385 5.82 -7.11 -13.99
CA ASN A 385 4.54 -7.76 -14.17
C ASN A 385 4.70 -9.05 -14.96
N PHE A 386 4.10 -10.12 -14.45
CA PHE A 386 4.06 -11.42 -15.12
C PHE A 386 2.63 -11.66 -15.62
N VAL A 387 2.48 -11.71 -16.94
CA VAL A 387 1.18 -12.05 -17.57
C VAL A 387 1.18 -13.54 -17.87
N PHE A 388 0.09 -14.23 -17.49
CA PHE A 388 -0.05 -15.67 -17.70
C PHE A 388 -1.51 -16.05 -17.96
N GLU A 389 -1.71 -17.25 -18.52
CA GLU A 389 -3.03 -17.83 -18.74
C GLU A 389 -3.36 -18.85 -17.64
N GLY A 390 -4.66 -18.99 -17.34
CA GLY A 390 -5.17 -19.92 -16.33
C GLY A 390 -5.36 -19.28 -14.94
N ASP A 391 -5.87 -20.08 -13.99
CA ASP A 391 -6.25 -19.62 -12.65
C ASP A 391 -5.11 -19.69 -11.62
N GLU A 392 -4.01 -20.37 -11.96
CA GLU A 392 -2.87 -20.56 -11.08
C GLU A 392 -1.61 -19.97 -11.71
N VAL A 393 -0.80 -19.28 -10.89
CA VAL A 393 0.50 -18.75 -11.32
C VAL A 393 1.43 -19.91 -11.68
N PRO A 394 1.95 -19.97 -12.92
CA PRO A 394 2.82 -21.06 -13.35
C PRO A 394 4.11 -21.16 -12.53
N ALA A 395 4.61 -22.38 -12.29
CA ALA A 395 5.83 -22.58 -11.49
C ALA A 395 7.06 -21.81 -12.03
N ARG A 396 7.17 -21.65 -13.37
CA ARG A 396 8.26 -20.86 -13.99
C ARG A 396 8.19 -19.37 -13.61
N VAL A 397 6.97 -18.83 -13.41
CA VAL A 397 6.77 -17.43 -12.97
C VAL A 397 7.24 -17.29 -11.53
N TRP A 398 6.89 -18.23 -10.65
CA TRP A 398 7.37 -18.23 -9.27
C TRP A 398 8.90 -18.37 -9.16
N THR A 399 9.53 -19.13 -10.08
CA THR A 399 10.99 -19.23 -10.12
C THR A 399 11.62 -17.89 -10.55
N ALA A 400 11.05 -17.23 -11.55
CA ALA A 400 11.49 -15.92 -11.99
C ALA A 400 11.28 -14.85 -10.90
N ALA A 401 10.17 -14.90 -10.17
CA ALA A 401 9.88 -14.00 -9.03
C ALA A 401 10.88 -14.23 -7.87
N ASP A 402 11.26 -15.47 -7.57
CA ASP A 402 12.29 -15.77 -6.56
C ASP A 402 13.64 -15.14 -6.94
N GLU A 403 14.08 -15.28 -8.19
CA GLU A 403 15.30 -14.63 -8.67
C GLU A 403 15.21 -13.10 -8.59
N LEU A 404 14.04 -12.53 -8.92
CA LEU A 404 13.78 -11.10 -8.85
C LEU A 404 13.94 -10.56 -7.43
N PHE A 405 13.31 -11.20 -6.43
CA PHE A 405 13.38 -10.78 -5.04
C PHE A 405 14.80 -10.89 -4.48
N ARG A 406 15.51 -11.99 -4.79
CA ARG A 406 16.90 -12.16 -4.37
C ARG A 406 17.82 -11.13 -5.00
N ALA A 407 17.59 -10.76 -6.26
CA ALA A 407 18.34 -9.70 -6.92
C ALA A 407 18.09 -8.35 -6.27
N ALA A 408 16.84 -7.98 -6.00
CA ALA A 408 16.51 -6.72 -5.32
C ALA A 408 17.19 -6.62 -3.94
N MET A 409 17.11 -7.68 -3.13
CA MET A 409 17.79 -7.73 -1.84
C MET A 409 19.32 -7.64 -1.97
N SER A 410 19.92 -8.28 -2.97
CA SER A 410 21.38 -8.24 -3.22
C SER A 410 21.87 -6.84 -3.60
N LEU A 411 20.98 -6.02 -4.18
CA LEU A 411 21.24 -4.62 -4.52
C LEU A 411 21.00 -3.67 -3.34
N GLY A 412 20.70 -4.19 -2.14
CA GLY A 412 20.40 -3.41 -0.95
C GLY A 412 18.96 -2.87 -0.93
N GLY A 413 18.08 -3.54 -1.67
CA GLY A 413 16.65 -3.24 -1.75
C GLY A 413 15.80 -4.10 -0.83
N THR A 414 14.49 -4.13 -1.10
CA THR A 414 13.47 -4.87 -0.35
C THR A 414 12.53 -5.63 -1.30
N LEU A 415 11.93 -6.69 -0.79
CA LEU A 415 10.99 -7.56 -1.51
C LEU A 415 9.61 -6.93 -1.72
N THR A 416 9.31 -5.82 -1.03
CA THR A 416 8.06 -5.09 -1.21
C THR A 416 8.25 -3.60 -0.91
N GLY A 417 7.94 -2.74 -1.88
CA GLY A 417 8.00 -1.30 -1.72
C GLY A 417 6.73 -0.73 -1.09
N GLU A 418 5.55 -1.19 -1.56
CA GLU A 418 4.27 -0.60 -1.18
C GLU A 418 3.09 -1.57 -1.06
N HIS A 419 3.14 -2.78 -1.68
CA HIS A 419 2.00 -3.70 -1.70
C HIS A 419 1.81 -4.47 -0.40
N GLY A 420 2.85 -4.57 0.44
CA GLY A 420 2.89 -5.40 1.63
C GLY A 420 3.38 -6.82 1.34
N VAL A 421 3.56 -7.58 2.41
CA VAL A 421 4.04 -8.97 2.38
C VAL A 421 2.90 -9.95 2.14
N GLY A 422 1.81 -9.80 2.90
CA GLY A 422 0.62 -10.64 2.81
C GLY A 422 0.91 -12.14 2.93
N LEU A 423 0.15 -12.91 2.14
CA LEU A 423 0.37 -14.35 1.95
C LEU A 423 1.39 -14.64 0.85
N LEU A 424 1.46 -13.78 -0.17
CA LEU A 424 2.21 -14.07 -1.39
C LEU A 424 3.71 -13.98 -1.19
N LYS A 425 4.20 -13.04 -0.36
CA LYS A 425 5.63 -12.75 -0.21
C LYS A 425 6.24 -13.26 1.10
N ARG A 426 5.46 -13.78 2.04
CA ARG A 426 5.92 -14.19 3.38
C ARG A 426 7.09 -15.18 3.38
N ARG A 427 7.18 -16.04 2.35
CA ARG A 427 8.23 -17.06 2.24
C ARG A 427 9.65 -16.47 2.10
N TRP A 428 9.78 -15.23 1.59
CA TRP A 428 11.07 -14.53 1.45
C TRP A 428 11.38 -13.55 2.58
N MET A 429 10.42 -13.32 3.47
CA MET A 429 10.59 -12.32 4.53
C MET A 429 11.75 -12.64 5.47
N ARG A 430 11.99 -13.93 5.77
CA ARG A 430 13.13 -14.35 6.59
C ARG A 430 14.47 -14.14 5.87
N ASP A 431 14.50 -14.30 4.55
CA ASP A 431 15.71 -14.08 3.73
C ASP A 431 16.13 -12.60 3.77
N GLU A 432 15.16 -11.67 3.76
CA GLU A 432 15.42 -10.24 3.87
C GLU A 432 15.79 -9.81 5.29
N LEU A 433 15.01 -10.23 6.29
CA LEU A 433 15.18 -9.79 7.67
C LEU A 433 16.37 -10.43 8.37
N GLY A 434 16.76 -11.63 7.98
CA GLY A 434 17.67 -12.48 8.73
C GLY A 434 17.06 -13.01 10.03
N ASP A 435 17.70 -14.02 10.63
CA ASP A 435 17.15 -14.78 11.76
C ASP A 435 16.83 -13.89 12.98
N ALA A 436 17.72 -12.97 13.31
CA ALA A 436 17.56 -12.15 14.52
C ALA A 436 16.35 -11.21 14.46
N GLN A 437 16.15 -10.51 13.35
CA GLN A 437 14.97 -9.65 13.14
C GLN A 437 13.69 -10.48 13.02
N TRP A 438 13.76 -11.59 12.25
CA TRP A 438 12.65 -12.52 12.09
C TRP A 438 12.13 -13.00 13.45
N ASP A 439 13.02 -13.48 14.33
CA ASP A 439 12.63 -13.98 15.63
C ASP A 439 12.09 -12.88 16.55
N LEU A 440 12.68 -11.68 16.52
CA LEU A 440 12.19 -10.55 17.31
C LEU A 440 10.79 -10.11 16.87
N GLN A 441 10.53 -10.00 15.57
CA GLN A 441 9.21 -9.61 15.07
C GLN A 441 8.14 -10.67 15.40
N ARG A 442 8.46 -11.96 15.37
CA ARG A 442 7.57 -13.02 15.85
C ARG A 442 7.31 -12.94 17.37
N GLN A 443 8.28 -12.50 18.15
CA GLN A 443 8.07 -12.22 19.58
C GLN A 443 7.14 -11.03 19.79
N LEU A 444 7.31 -9.94 19.03
CA LEU A 444 6.37 -8.80 19.04
C LEU A 444 4.95 -9.23 18.68
N LYS A 445 4.77 -10.05 17.64
CA LYS A 445 3.47 -10.63 17.29
C LYS A 445 2.82 -11.33 18.50
N ARG A 446 3.57 -12.13 19.25
CA ARG A 446 3.05 -12.84 20.44
C ARG A 446 2.71 -11.91 21.61
N VAL A 447 3.37 -10.75 21.72
CA VAL A 447 3.04 -9.74 22.75
C VAL A 447 1.66 -9.15 22.48
N PHE A 448 1.34 -8.82 21.22
CA PHE A 448 0.07 -8.20 20.83
C PHE A 448 -1.05 -9.21 20.59
N ASP A 449 -0.71 -10.41 20.19
CA ASP A 449 -1.63 -11.49 19.86
C ASP A 449 -1.11 -12.84 20.37
N PRO A 450 -1.20 -13.07 21.69
CA PRO A 450 -0.69 -14.31 22.30
C PRO A 450 -1.44 -15.57 21.85
N ALA A 451 -2.71 -15.44 21.45
CA ALA A 451 -3.53 -16.54 20.94
C ALA A 451 -3.32 -16.83 19.44
N GLY A 452 -2.62 -15.94 18.72
CA GLY A 452 -2.35 -16.08 17.29
C GLY A 452 -3.60 -15.99 16.41
N ILE A 453 -4.63 -15.26 16.85
CA ILE A 453 -5.92 -15.17 16.15
C ILE A 453 -5.92 -14.10 15.05
N LEU A 454 -5.12 -13.03 15.18
CA LEU A 454 -5.15 -11.89 14.26
C LEU A 454 -4.39 -12.21 12.97
N ASN A 455 -5.12 -12.23 11.88
CA ASN A 455 -4.66 -12.41 10.51
C ASN A 455 -3.58 -13.51 10.38
N PRO A 456 -3.89 -14.74 10.81
CA PRO A 456 -2.92 -15.82 10.87
C PRO A 456 -2.42 -16.13 9.45
N ALA A 457 -1.14 -16.46 9.34
CA ALA A 457 -0.42 -16.73 8.10
C ALA A 457 -0.07 -15.52 7.22
N VAL A 458 -0.56 -14.31 7.52
CA VAL A 458 -0.09 -13.07 6.89
C VAL A 458 1.24 -12.65 7.53
N MET A 459 2.22 -12.25 6.72
CA MET A 459 3.60 -11.93 7.11
C MET A 459 4.38 -13.13 7.68
N PHE A 460 3.81 -13.85 8.63
CA PHE A 460 4.46 -14.98 9.30
C PHE A 460 3.66 -16.26 9.11
N GLU A 461 4.35 -17.40 9.12
CA GLU A 461 3.64 -18.67 9.21
C GLU A 461 2.91 -18.80 10.56
N PRO A 462 1.74 -19.47 10.59
CA PRO A 462 1.01 -19.67 11.84
C PRO A 462 1.91 -20.30 12.89
N VAL A 463 2.03 -19.64 14.03
CA VAL A 463 2.72 -20.22 15.18
C VAL A 463 1.72 -21.11 15.91
N PRO A 464 2.03 -22.40 16.16
CA PRO A 464 1.18 -23.22 16.99
C PRO A 464 0.95 -22.54 18.35
N PRO A 465 -0.27 -22.54 18.91
CA PRO A 465 -0.53 -21.97 20.21
C PRO A 465 0.40 -22.60 21.24
N THR A 466 1.28 -21.80 21.82
CA THR A 466 2.05 -22.24 23.00
C THR A 466 1.08 -22.34 24.15
N ALA A 467 1.14 -23.46 24.91
CA ALA A 467 0.38 -23.61 26.14
C ALA A 467 0.53 -22.33 26.97
N ALA A 468 -0.62 -21.76 27.36
CA ALA A 468 -0.77 -20.43 27.92
C ALA A 468 0.31 -20.11 28.97
N ALA A 469 1.14 -19.12 28.70
CA ALA A 469 1.86 -18.41 29.74
C ALA A 469 0.83 -17.52 30.45
N THR A 470 0.21 -18.06 31.49
CA THR A 470 -0.62 -17.32 32.42
C THR A 470 0.30 -16.40 33.24
N SER A 471 0.46 -15.18 32.81
CA SER A 471 0.89 -14.11 33.71
C SER A 471 -0.15 -13.01 33.65
N PRO A 472 -0.94 -12.84 34.74
CA PRO A 472 -1.88 -11.75 34.80
C PRO A 472 -1.10 -10.44 35.03
N VAL A 473 -1.10 -9.57 34.04
CA VAL A 473 -0.86 -8.15 34.32
C VAL A 473 -2.10 -7.65 35.07
N ALA A 474 -1.92 -7.36 36.34
CA ALA A 474 -2.97 -6.80 37.18
C ALA A 474 -3.57 -5.53 36.51
N PRO A 475 -4.90 -5.31 36.60
CA PRO A 475 -5.52 -4.13 36.08
C PRO A 475 -5.01 -2.91 36.87
N GLY A 476 -4.19 -2.10 36.20
CA GLY A 476 -3.77 -0.81 36.73
C GLY A 476 -4.99 0.10 36.91
N ALA A 477 -5.08 0.73 38.07
CA ALA A 477 -6.13 1.65 38.45
C ALA A 477 -6.37 2.71 37.35
N THR A 478 -7.62 2.93 37.04
CA THR A 478 -8.14 3.99 36.16
C THR A 478 -7.71 5.35 36.72
N GLY A 479 -6.68 5.95 36.12
CA GLY A 479 -6.36 7.35 36.41
C GLY A 479 -7.44 8.24 35.82
N ALA A 480 -8.18 8.91 36.71
CA ALA A 480 -9.12 9.96 36.37
C ALA A 480 -8.41 11.09 35.62
N ALA A 481 -8.96 11.51 34.51
CA ALA A 481 -8.52 12.70 33.80
C ALA A 481 -8.70 13.93 34.70
N PRO A 482 -7.75 14.91 34.70
CA PRO A 482 -7.98 16.15 35.42
C PRO A 482 -9.04 16.99 34.69
N GLU A 483 -10.11 17.30 35.40
CA GLU A 483 -11.08 18.32 35.02
C GLU A 483 -10.37 19.67 34.95
N HIS A 484 -10.33 20.28 33.78
CA HIS A 484 -9.95 21.68 33.65
C HIS A 484 -11.09 22.56 34.13
N GLY A 485 -10.99 23.02 35.39
CA GLY A 485 -11.81 24.06 35.93
C GLY A 485 -11.63 25.38 35.18
N ALA A 486 -12.75 25.97 34.76
CA ALA A 486 -12.80 27.34 34.30
C ALA A 486 -12.48 28.28 35.45
N ALA A 487 -11.53 29.18 35.22
CA ALA A 487 -11.40 30.39 36.06
C ALA A 487 -10.78 31.53 35.25
N GLY A 488 -11.55 32.62 35.13
CA GLY A 488 -11.09 33.98 35.15
C GLY A 488 -10.50 34.58 33.88
#